data_840de9998e99a3f6471c6320943b4615
#
_entry.id   840de9998e99a3f6471c6320943b4615
#
_cell.length_a   1.000
_cell.length_b   1.000
_cell.length_c   1.000
_cell.angle_alpha   90.00
_cell.angle_beta   90.00
_cell.angle_gamma   90.00
#
_symmetry.space_group_name_H-M   'P 1'
#
loop_
_entity.id
_entity.type
_entity.pdbx_description
1 polymer ?
#
loop_
_entity_poly.entity_id
_entity_poly.type
_entity_poly.pdbx_seq_one_letter_code
_entity_poly.pdbx_strand_id
1 'polypeptide(L)'
;MKSNAVAYAAHQQRGPRKRGRPRVYGRKVKLRSLLKNPNGFQQAKSPVYGERQLIIQYRVRDLLWRPAGRLVRFVEVTHPARGCCLLMCTDTSLAAIEIIRLYGLRFKIEHTFKQAVRLIGSFSYHFWMSDMKPVRRRKGNQHLHRASLEYRNAVKRKLHAYHVFIQVGIICQGLLQYLAVAFPQLVWNSFGSWLRTIRPAIPPSEMVVANALRQSLPEFLLNTAPSKIFAKFLIKRQDTDKMEAFRLAS
;
A
#
# COMPACT_ATOMS: atom_id res chain seq x y z
N MET A 1 2.61 -7.37 -16.41
CA MET A 1 3.70 -7.20 -17.42
C MET A 1 3.10 -7.24 -18.83
N LYS A 2 3.64 -6.49 -19.80
CA LYS A 2 3.13 -6.53 -21.20
C LYS A 2 3.36 -7.92 -21.79
N SER A 3 2.44 -8.41 -22.62
CA SER A 3 2.50 -9.75 -23.23
C SER A 3 3.70 -9.99 -24.13
N ASN A 4 4.26 -8.93 -24.68
CA ASN A 4 5.44 -8.93 -25.57
C ASN A 4 6.76 -8.59 -24.86
N ALA A 5 6.78 -8.56 -23.54
CA ALA A 5 7.98 -8.24 -22.77
C ALA A 5 9.11 -9.24 -23.04
N VAL A 6 10.33 -8.71 -23.16
CA VAL A 6 11.52 -9.46 -23.55
C VAL A 6 12.67 -9.12 -22.62
N ALA A 7 13.39 -10.15 -22.18
CA ALA A 7 14.67 -10.04 -21.50
C ALA A 7 15.77 -10.73 -22.34
N TYR A 8 17.01 -10.63 -21.90
CA TYR A 8 18.15 -11.17 -22.63
C TYR A 8 19.03 -12.01 -21.71
N ALA A 9 19.52 -13.13 -22.22
CA ALA A 9 20.61 -13.84 -21.53
C ALA A 9 21.86 -12.95 -21.49
N ALA A 10 22.72 -13.16 -20.51
CA ALA A 10 24.05 -12.53 -20.51
C ALA A 10 24.81 -12.96 -21.77
N HIS A 11 25.55 -12.03 -22.36
CA HIS A 11 26.37 -12.37 -23.54
C HIS A 11 27.56 -13.18 -23.06
N GLN A 12 27.67 -14.42 -23.55
CA GLN A 12 28.87 -15.24 -23.40
C GLN A 12 29.80 -14.97 -24.57
N GLN A 13 30.95 -14.41 -24.27
CA GLN A 13 31.98 -14.22 -25.32
C GLN A 13 32.57 -15.58 -25.69
N ARG A 14 32.28 -16.04 -26.90
CA ARG A 14 32.88 -17.23 -27.47
C ARG A 14 33.93 -16.78 -28.53
N GLY A 15 35.17 -16.95 -28.18
CA GLY A 15 36.30 -16.62 -29.09
C GLY A 15 36.99 -15.27 -28.82
N PRO A 16 38.02 -14.90 -29.61
CA PRO A 16 38.82 -13.70 -29.41
C PRO A 16 37.98 -12.42 -29.51
N ARG A 17 38.38 -11.39 -28.76
CA ARG A 17 37.70 -10.11 -28.71
C ARG A 17 37.76 -9.39 -30.08
N LYS A 18 36.60 -9.16 -30.68
CA LYS A 18 36.50 -8.38 -31.95
C LYS A 18 36.58 -6.88 -31.66
N ARG A 19 37.05 -6.10 -32.67
CA ARG A 19 37.06 -4.64 -32.62
C ARG A 19 35.64 -4.08 -32.42
N GLY A 20 35.49 -3.06 -31.63
CA GLY A 20 34.23 -2.35 -31.37
C GLY A 20 33.67 -2.53 -29.95
N ARG A 21 32.50 -1.93 -29.70
CA ARG A 21 31.86 -2.02 -28.40
C ARG A 21 31.43 -3.47 -28.10
N PRO A 22 31.80 -4.02 -26.93
CA PRO A 22 31.40 -5.37 -26.56
C PRO A 22 29.87 -5.52 -26.54
N ARG A 23 29.40 -6.67 -27.02
CA ARG A 23 27.97 -6.99 -27.01
C ARG A 23 27.53 -7.30 -25.58
N VAL A 24 26.60 -6.50 -25.02
CA VAL A 24 26.08 -6.67 -23.65
C VAL A 24 24.97 -7.71 -23.60
N TYR A 25 24.07 -7.70 -24.58
CA TYR A 25 22.90 -8.54 -24.62
C TYR A 25 23.11 -9.79 -25.49
N GLY A 26 22.88 -10.95 -24.89
CA GLY A 26 22.93 -12.23 -25.58
C GLY A 26 21.58 -12.60 -26.25
N ARG A 27 21.20 -13.88 -26.16
CA ARG A 27 19.95 -14.40 -26.75
C ARG A 27 18.71 -13.71 -26.18
N LYS A 28 17.81 -13.30 -27.06
CA LYS A 28 16.51 -12.75 -26.73
C LYS A 28 15.59 -13.82 -26.13
N VAL A 29 14.94 -13.53 -25.00
CA VAL A 29 14.03 -14.42 -24.30
C VAL A 29 12.67 -13.72 -24.16
N LYS A 30 11.63 -14.28 -24.78
CA LYS A 30 10.26 -13.82 -24.60
C LYS A 30 9.79 -14.25 -23.22
N LEU A 31 9.46 -13.32 -22.31
CA LEU A 31 9.14 -13.65 -20.91
C LEU A 31 7.89 -14.53 -20.79
N ARG A 32 6.88 -14.32 -21.65
CA ARG A 32 5.69 -15.16 -21.67
C ARG A 32 5.98 -16.61 -22.05
N SER A 33 7.02 -16.89 -22.86
CA SER A 33 7.38 -18.25 -23.23
C SER A 33 8.01 -19.04 -22.08
N LEU A 34 8.50 -18.37 -21.06
CA LEU A 34 9.05 -19.01 -19.88
C LEU A 34 7.98 -19.83 -19.14
N LEU A 35 6.77 -19.28 -19.01
CA LEU A 35 5.66 -19.95 -18.32
C LEU A 35 5.13 -21.20 -19.04
N LYS A 36 5.50 -21.40 -20.32
CA LYS A 36 5.02 -22.54 -21.13
C LYS A 36 5.90 -23.80 -21.02
N ASN A 37 7.14 -23.66 -20.54
CA ASN A 37 8.06 -24.79 -20.42
C ASN A 37 8.00 -25.37 -19.00
N PRO A 38 7.55 -26.63 -18.82
CA PRO A 38 7.38 -27.23 -17.50
C PRO A 38 8.71 -27.65 -16.84
N ASN A 39 9.81 -27.70 -17.61
CA ASN A 39 11.06 -28.27 -17.11
C ASN A 39 11.81 -27.31 -16.15
N GLY A 40 12.38 -27.87 -15.09
CA GLY A 40 13.25 -27.15 -14.15
C GLY A 40 12.53 -26.33 -13.09
N PHE A 41 11.26 -26.63 -12.82
CA PHE A 41 10.55 -26.09 -11.66
C PHE A 41 10.94 -26.84 -10.38
N GLN A 42 11.11 -26.10 -9.31
CA GLN A 42 11.28 -26.57 -7.94
C GLN A 42 9.95 -26.48 -7.21
N GLN A 43 9.77 -27.29 -6.18
CA GLN A 43 8.58 -27.28 -5.34
C GLN A 43 8.89 -26.66 -3.98
N ALA A 44 7.97 -25.89 -3.44
CA ALA A 44 8.03 -25.37 -2.07
C ALA A 44 6.64 -25.18 -1.49
N LYS A 45 6.55 -25.11 -0.16
CA LYS A 45 5.32 -24.67 0.51
C LYS A 45 5.02 -23.22 0.17
N SER A 46 3.74 -22.91 -0.04
CA SER A 46 3.32 -21.53 -0.33
C SER A 46 3.66 -20.60 0.83
N PRO A 47 4.42 -19.51 0.60
CA PRO A 47 4.76 -18.55 1.67
C PRO A 47 3.70 -17.44 1.79
N VAL A 48 2.58 -17.52 1.08
CA VAL A 48 1.59 -16.45 0.99
C VAL A 48 0.23 -16.87 1.55
N TYR A 49 -0.54 -15.90 1.99
CA TYR A 49 -1.96 -16.02 2.39
C TYR A 49 -2.26 -17.06 3.48
N GLY A 50 -1.27 -17.51 4.26
CA GLY A 50 -1.46 -18.52 5.31
C GLY A 50 -1.70 -19.95 4.81
N GLU A 51 -1.39 -20.24 3.56
CA GLU A 51 -1.58 -21.55 2.89
C GLU A 51 -0.50 -22.57 3.32
N ARG A 52 -0.52 -22.98 4.60
CA ARG A 52 0.57 -23.76 5.22
C ARG A 52 0.85 -25.13 4.56
N GLN A 53 -0.12 -25.74 3.88
CA GLN A 53 0.01 -27.08 3.28
C GLN A 53 0.02 -27.09 1.75
N LEU A 54 -0.15 -25.94 1.12
CA LEU A 54 -0.22 -25.83 -0.32
C LEU A 54 1.18 -25.77 -0.91
N ILE A 55 1.44 -26.61 -1.93
CA ILE A 55 2.70 -26.65 -2.66
C ILE A 55 2.57 -25.83 -3.93
N ILE A 56 3.53 -24.92 -4.12
CA ILE A 56 3.72 -24.15 -5.34
C ILE A 56 4.92 -24.67 -6.11
N GLN A 57 4.92 -24.47 -7.42
CA GLN A 57 6.08 -24.71 -8.27
C GLN A 57 6.70 -23.36 -8.67
N TYR A 58 8.01 -23.26 -8.62
CA TYR A 58 8.71 -22.04 -9.01
C TYR A 58 10.01 -22.34 -9.73
N ARG A 59 10.46 -21.38 -10.54
CA ARG A 59 11.75 -21.42 -11.23
C ARG A 59 12.37 -20.03 -11.27
N VAL A 60 13.69 -19.96 -11.12
CA VAL A 60 14.45 -18.70 -11.11
C VAL A 60 15.24 -18.55 -12.41
N ARG A 61 15.24 -17.34 -12.96
CA ARG A 61 16.12 -16.96 -14.07
C ARG A 61 16.61 -15.54 -13.91
N ASP A 62 17.92 -15.37 -13.93
CA ASP A 62 18.55 -14.06 -13.91
C ASP A 62 18.83 -13.64 -15.36
N LEU A 63 18.17 -12.59 -15.84
CA LEU A 63 18.22 -12.10 -17.20
C LEU A 63 18.49 -10.59 -17.25
N LEU A 64 19.17 -10.13 -18.29
CA LEU A 64 19.37 -8.71 -18.53
C LEU A 64 18.06 -8.05 -18.97
N TRP A 65 17.64 -7.04 -18.24
CA TRP A 65 16.43 -6.28 -18.50
C TRP A 65 16.78 -4.88 -19.02
N ARG A 66 16.49 -4.59 -20.30
CA ARG A 66 16.86 -3.32 -20.94
C ARG A 66 16.41 -2.07 -20.19
N PRO A 67 15.16 -1.97 -19.71
CA PRO A 67 14.72 -0.78 -18.98
C PRO A 67 15.49 -0.52 -17.69
N ALA A 68 16.02 -1.57 -17.04
CA ALA A 68 16.86 -1.43 -15.86
C ALA A 68 18.36 -1.35 -16.17
N GLY A 69 18.77 -1.66 -17.41
CA GLY A 69 20.17 -1.69 -17.84
C GLY A 69 21.05 -2.72 -17.14
N ARG A 70 20.48 -3.64 -16.36
CA ARG A 70 21.18 -4.60 -15.50
C ARG A 70 20.50 -5.96 -15.44
N LEU A 71 21.18 -6.89 -14.78
CA LEU A 71 20.65 -8.21 -14.45
C LEU A 71 19.48 -8.05 -13.47
N VAL A 72 18.42 -8.80 -13.74
CA VAL A 72 17.19 -8.80 -12.95
C VAL A 72 16.76 -10.25 -12.77
N ARG A 73 16.34 -10.58 -11.57
CA ARG A 73 15.81 -11.91 -11.23
C ARG A 73 14.35 -12.01 -11.63
N PHE A 74 14.04 -13.01 -12.44
CA PHE A 74 12.68 -13.42 -12.78
C PHE A 74 12.35 -14.70 -12.03
N VAL A 75 11.22 -14.70 -11.32
CA VAL A 75 10.69 -15.87 -10.64
C VAL A 75 9.38 -16.25 -11.31
N GLU A 76 9.38 -17.39 -11.93
CA GLU A 76 8.20 -18.02 -12.53
C GLU A 76 7.52 -18.83 -11.43
N VAL A 77 6.23 -18.60 -11.21
CA VAL A 77 5.47 -19.27 -10.14
C VAL A 77 4.22 -19.87 -10.74
N THR A 78 3.99 -21.13 -10.43
CA THR A 78 2.74 -21.85 -10.74
C THR A 78 2.06 -22.20 -9.43
N HIS A 79 0.84 -21.68 -9.26
CA HIS A 79 0.02 -21.93 -8.10
C HIS A 79 -1.20 -22.74 -8.53
N PRO A 80 -1.54 -23.87 -7.84
CA PRO A 80 -2.60 -24.77 -8.29
C PRO A 80 -3.98 -24.09 -8.45
N ALA A 81 -4.33 -23.18 -7.55
CA ALA A 81 -5.63 -22.50 -7.60
C ALA A 81 -5.60 -21.11 -8.30
N ARG A 82 -4.42 -20.46 -8.45
CA ARG A 82 -4.32 -19.09 -8.98
C ARG A 82 -3.61 -19.00 -10.33
N GLY A 83 -3.20 -20.15 -10.89
CA GLY A 83 -2.48 -20.21 -12.16
C GLY A 83 -1.04 -19.73 -12.08
N CYS A 84 -0.52 -19.27 -13.23
CA CYS A 84 0.89 -18.95 -13.40
C CYS A 84 1.12 -17.43 -13.35
N CYS A 85 2.19 -17.00 -12.67
CA CYS A 85 2.64 -15.62 -12.70
C CYS A 85 4.16 -15.52 -12.88
N LEU A 86 4.61 -14.35 -13.34
CA LEU A 86 6.02 -14.03 -13.49
C LEU A 86 6.33 -12.79 -12.63
N LEU A 87 7.13 -12.98 -11.62
CA LEU A 87 7.60 -11.95 -10.72
C LEU A 87 8.95 -11.43 -11.19
N MET A 88 9.27 -10.19 -10.88
CA MET A 88 10.53 -9.54 -11.22
C MET A 88 11.09 -8.86 -9.98
N CYS A 89 12.35 -9.11 -9.68
CA CYS A 89 13.09 -8.47 -8.61
C CYS A 89 14.40 -7.89 -9.13
N THR A 90 14.69 -6.65 -8.80
CA THR A 90 15.94 -5.98 -9.16
C THR A 90 17.10 -6.34 -8.24
N ASP A 91 16.80 -6.89 -7.09
CA ASP A 91 17.77 -7.47 -6.16
C ASP A 91 17.91 -8.97 -6.46
N THR A 92 19.04 -9.35 -7.00
CA THR A 92 19.36 -10.74 -7.37
C THR A 92 19.93 -11.55 -6.20
N SER A 93 20.13 -10.95 -5.03
CA SER A 93 20.55 -11.65 -3.81
C SER A 93 19.38 -12.32 -3.09
N LEU A 94 18.15 -11.81 -3.26
CA LEU A 94 16.97 -12.35 -2.61
C LEU A 94 16.62 -13.75 -3.10
N ALA A 95 16.29 -14.65 -2.18
CA ALA A 95 15.79 -15.98 -2.51
C ALA A 95 14.41 -15.91 -3.21
N ALA A 96 14.11 -16.86 -4.10
CA ALA A 96 12.86 -16.88 -4.84
C ALA A 96 11.62 -16.91 -3.93
N ILE A 97 11.66 -17.71 -2.87
CA ILE A 97 10.57 -17.83 -1.89
C ILE A 97 10.31 -16.50 -1.19
N GLU A 98 11.38 -15.76 -0.88
CA GLU A 98 11.25 -14.43 -0.28
C GLU A 98 10.62 -13.42 -1.24
N ILE A 99 11.00 -13.47 -2.53
CA ILE A 99 10.39 -12.65 -3.58
C ILE A 99 8.88 -12.96 -3.70
N ILE A 100 8.50 -14.24 -3.65
CA ILE A 100 7.10 -14.67 -3.69
C ILE A 100 6.35 -14.14 -2.45
N ARG A 101 6.95 -14.26 -1.27
CA ARG A 101 6.40 -13.75 0.00
C ARG A 101 6.17 -12.23 -0.06
N LEU A 102 7.16 -11.48 -0.48
CA LEU A 102 7.08 -10.02 -0.62
C LEU A 102 6.01 -9.59 -1.62
N TYR A 103 5.91 -10.30 -2.73
CA TYR A 103 4.85 -10.03 -3.71
C TYR A 103 3.45 -10.30 -3.14
N GLY A 104 3.29 -11.36 -2.34
CA GLY A 104 2.05 -11.64 -1.62
C GLY A 104 1.62 -10.55 -0.65
N LEU A 105 2.59 -9.81 -0.07
CA LEU A 105 2.30 -8.67 0.80
C LEU A 105 1.81 -7.43 0.04
N ARG A 106 2.04 -7.34 -1.27
CA ARG A 106 1.64 -6.19 -2.09
C ARG A 106 0.14 -5.91 -2.01
N PHE A 107 -0.68 -6.95 -1.97
CA PHE A 107 -2.13 -6.77 -1.84
C PHE A 107 -2.52 -6.07 -0.53
N LYS A 108 -1.75 -6.29 0.54
CA LYS A 108 -1.96 -5.58 1.82
C LYS A 108 -1.76 -4.07 1.67
N ILE A 109 -0.80 -3.64 0.86
CA ILE A 109 -0.57 -2.21 0.55
C ILE A 109 -1.80 -1.61 -0.14
N GLU A 110 -2.33 -2.29 -1.15
CA GLU A 110 -3.54 -1.84 -1.86
C GLU A 110 -4.75 -1.76 -0.91
N HIS A 111 -4.89 -2.74 -0.02
CA HIS A 111 -5.93 -2.73 1.02
C HIS A 111 -5.72 -1.56 2.00
N THR A 112 -4.49 -1.32 2.46
CA THR A 112 -4.14 -0.20 3.34
C THR A 112 -4.50 1.14 2.71
N PHE A 113 -4.16 1.36 1.43
CA PHE A 113 -4.57 2.57 0.70
C PHE A 113 -6.09 2.72 0.62
N LYS A 114 -6.80 1.63 0.33
CA LYS A 114 -8.27 1.65 0.30
C LYS A 114 -8.87 2.06 1.65
N GLN A 115 -8.32 1.56 2.75
CA GLN A 115 -8.77 1.93 4.10
C GLN A 115 -8.38 3.37 4.44
N ALA A 116 -7.17 3.81 4.09
CA ALA A 116 -6.76 5.20 4.25
C ALA A 116 -7.73 6.18 3.58
N VAL A 117 -8.17 5.87 2.37
CA VAL A 117 -9.14 6.70 1.63
C VAL A 117 -10.54 6.62 2.26
N ARG A 118 -11.04 5.42 2.54
CA ARG A 118 -12.46 5.21 2.89
C ARG A 118 -12.76 5.44 4.36
N LEU A 119 -11.83 5.06 5.24
CA LEU A 119 -12.05 5.10 6.68
C LEU A 119 -11.47 6.37 7.32
N ILE A 120 -10.24 6.71 6.95
CA ILE A 120 -9.51 7.84 7.52
C ILE A 120 -9.76 9.13 6.73
N GLY A 121 -10.05 9.03 5.43
CA GLY A 121 -10.15 10.20 4.56
C GLY A 121 -8.81 10.87 4.29
N SER A 122 -7.69 10.14 4.33
CA SER A 122 -6.33 10.69 4.24
C SER A 122 -6.07 11.53 2.99
N PHE A 123 -6.87 11.37 1.93
CA PHE A 123 -6.75 12.15 0.69
C PHE A 123 -7.92 13.09 0.45
N SER A 124 -8.79 13.30 1.44
CA SER A 124 -9.97 14.17 1.32
C SER A 124 -9.70 15.63 1.67
N TYR A 125 -8.46 15.98 1.99
CA TYR A 125 -8.09 17.37 2.23
C TYR A 125 -8.18 18.18 0.93
N HIS A 126 -9.09 19.12 0.90
CA HIS A 126 -9.24 20.07 -0.18
C HIS A 126 -8.66 21.41 0.23
N PHE A 127 -7.74 21.93 -0.55
CA PHE A 127 -7.26 23.29 -0.35
C PHE A 127 -7.67 24.16 -1.53
N TRP A 128 -8.12 25.35 -1.19
CA TRP A 128 -8.56 26.34 -2.15
C TRP A 128 -7.62 27.54 -2.06
N MET A 129 -7.27 28.07 -3.22
CA MET A 129 -6.63 29.36 -3.37
C MET A 129 -7.44 30.18 -4.37
N SER A 130 -7.95 31.35 -3.94
CA SER A 130 -8.78 32.22 -4.76
C SER A 130 -8.12 32.59 -6.10
N ASP A 131 -6.79 32.79 -6.06
CA ASP A 131 -6.01 33.19 -7.23
C ASP A 131 -5.56 32.03 -8.11
N MET A 132 -5.92 30.79 -7.76
CA MET A 132 -5.50 29.61 -8.49
C MET A 132 -6.31 29.45 -9.76
N LYS A 133 -5.68 29.67 -10.91
CA LYS A 133 -6.35 29.52 -12.21
C LYS A 133 -6.63 28.02 -12.47
N PRO A 134 -7.86 27.65 -12.82
CA PRO A 134 -8.19 26.26 -13.13
C PRO A 134 -7.44 25.81 -14.39
N VAL A 135 -6.79 24.66 -14.32
CA VAL A 135 -6.09 24.03 -15.44
C VAL A 135 -6.95 22.87 -15.96
N ARG A 136 -7.20 22.83 -17.25
CA ARG A 136 -7.92 21.73 -17.86
C ARG A 136 -7.17 20.42 -17.68
N ARG A 137 -7.90 19.37 -17.33
CA ARG A 137 -7.34 18.01 -17.17
C ARG A 137 -6.57 17.62 -18.44
N ARG A 138 -5.31 17.19 -18.25
CA ARG A 138 -4.35 16.80 -19.31
C ARG A 138 -3.83 17.94 -20.19
N LYS A 139 -4.14 19.20 -19.89
CA LYS A 139 -3.61 20.35 -20.63
C LYS A 139 -3.01 21.35 -19.64
N GLY A 140 -1.79 21.69 -19.89
CA GLY A 140 -1.13 22.82 -19.27
C GLY A 140 -0.34 22.50 -18.02
N ASN A 141 0.71 23.27 -17.87
CA ASN A 141 1.51 23.43 -16.68
C ASN A 141 1.21 24.83 -16.16
N GLN A 142 1.01 25.00 -14.87
CA GLN A 142 0.77 26.31 -14.27
C GLN A 142 2.00 27.21 -14.32
N HIS A 143 3.17 26.69 -14.73
CA HIS A 143 4.42 27.42 -14.84
C HIS A 143 4.71 28.26 -13.57
N LEU A 144 4.60 27.66 -12.40
CA LEU A 144 4.75 28.33 -11.10
C LEU A 144 6.05 29.15 -10.97
N HIS A 145 7.10 28.77 -11.72
CA HIS A 145 8.35 29.52 -11.76
C HIS A 145 8.19 30.95 -12.31
N ARG A 146 7.12 31.22 -13.08
CA ARG A 146 6.78 32.55 -13.63
C ARG A 146 5.85 33.37 -12.73
N ALA A 147 5.32 32.75 -11.67
CA ALA A 147 4.45 33.44 -10.72
C ALA A 147 5.24 34.26 -9.70
N SER A 148 4.58 35.20 -9.04
CA SER A 148 5.18 36.01 -7.96
C SER A 148 5.70 35.13 -6.84
N LEU A 149 6.67 35.64 -6.10
CA LEU A 149 7.25 34.94 -4.94
C LEU A 149 6.20 34.67 -3.87
N GLU A 150 5.31 35.62 -3.63
CA GLU A 150 4.21 35.48 -2.67
C GLU A 150 3.28 34.34 -3.04
N TYR A 151 2.83 34.27 -4.30
CA TYR A 151 1.99 33.17 -4.80
C TYR A 151 2.69 31.81 -4.67
N ARG A 152 3.96 31.72 -5.06
CA ARG A 152 4.75 30.50 -4.91
C ARG A 152 4.85 30.04 -3.46
N ASN A 153 5.03 30.98 -2.53
CA ASN A 153 5.09 30.67 -1.09
C ASN A 153 3.73 30.23 -0.55
N ALA A 154 2.63 30.83 -1.02
CA ALA A 154 1.28 30.39 -0.68
C ALA A 154 1.03 28.94 -1.15
N VAL A 155 1.40 28.60 -2.39
CA VAL A 155 1.30 27.21 -2.90
C VAL A 155 2.13 26.24 -2.07
N LYS A 156 3.38 26.60 -1.72
CA LYS A 156 4.25 25.76 -0.86
C LYS A 156 3.62 25.48 0.50
N ARG A 157 3.05 26.51 1.17
CA ARG A 157 2.35 26.33 2.45
C ARG A 157 1.17 25.37 2.33
N LYS A 158 0.38 25.49 1.27
CA LYS A 158 -0.76 24.59 1.03
C LYS A 158 -0.33 23.15 0.73
N LEU A 159 0.72 22.94 -0.05
CA LEU A 159 1.31 21.63 -0.28
C LEU A 159 1.85 21.00 1.00
N HIS A 160 2.51 21.80 1.83
CA HIS A 160 2.99 21.35 3.14
C HIS A 160 1.82 20.90 4.04
N ALA A 161 0.79 21.71 4.16
CA ALA A 161 -0.41 21.35 4.92
C ALA A 161 -1.07 20.05 4.40
N TYR A 162 -1.12 19.85 3.08
CA TYR A 162 -1.62 18.62 2.47
C TYR A 162 -0.74 17.41 2.85
N HIS A 163 0.57 17.53 2.79
CA HIS A 163 1.50 16.48 3.20
C HIS A 163 1.35 16.12 4.67
N VAL A 164 1.25 17.11 5.55
CA VAL A 164 1.02 16.89 6.99
C VAL A 164 -0.29 16.16 7.22
N PHE A 165 -1.36 16.56 6.52
CA PHE A 165 -2.66 15.89 6.61
C PHE A 165 -2.59 14.40 6.23
N ILE A 166 -1.90 14.08 5.12
CA ILE A 166 -1.69 12.68 4.71
C ILE A 166 -0.87 11.92 5.74
N GLN A 167 0.21 12.50 6.25
CA GLN A 167 1.07 11.86 7.24
C GLN A 167 0.30 11.56 8.54
N VAL A 168 -0.48 12.51 9.04
CA VAL A 168 -1.35 12.30 10.21
C VAL A 168 -2.36 11.19 9.93
N GLY A 169 -2.99 11.16 8.75
CA GLY A 169 -3.89 10.08 8.34
C GLY A 169 -3.24 8.70 8.36
N ILE A 170 -2.01 8.58 7.87
CA ILE A 170 -1.25 7.31 7.88
C ILE A 170 -0.91 6.89 9.32
N ILE A 171 -0.50 7.85 10.17
CA ILE A 171 -0.24 7.59 11.59
C ILE A 171 -1.52 7.10 12.29
N CYS A 172 -2.64 7.77 12.09
CA CYS A 172 -3.94 7.34 12.64
C CYS A 172 -4.29 5.92 12.19
N GLN A 173 -4.09 5.58 10.92
CA GLN A 173 -4.32 4.23 10.44
C GLN A 173 -3.42 3.20 11.12
N GLY A 174 -2.14 3.51 11.28
CA GLY A 174 -1.19 2.66 12.02
C GLY A 174 -1.62 2.43 13.47
N LEU A 175 -2.14 3.47 14.15
CA LEU A 175 -2.69 3.36 15.50
C LEU A 175 -3.94 2.46 15.54
N LEU A 176 -4.86 2.56 14.58
CA LEU A 176 -6.01 1.67 14.50
C LEU A 176 -5.58 0.21 14.34
N GLN A 177 -4.59 -0.05 13.48
CA GLN A 177 -4.03 -1.40 13.30
C GLN A 177 -3.35 -1.91 14.56
N TYR A 178 -2.59 -1.06 15.24
CA TYR A 178 -1.95 -1.40 16.51
C TYR A 178 -2.99 -1.77 17.58
N LEU A 179 -4.02 -0.95 17.76
CA LEU A 179 -5.09 -1.21 18.74
C LEU A 179 -5.84 -2.51 18.40
N ALA A 180 -6.08 -2.80 17.13
CA ALA A 180 -6.70 -4.04 16.70
C ALA A 180 -5.92 -5.30 17.12
N VAL A 181 -4.60 -5.22 17.11
CA VAL A 181 -3.72 -6.37 17.41
C VAL A 181 -3.37 -6.44 18.89
N ALA A 182 -3.06 -5.29 19.51
CA ALA A 182 -2.62 -5.22 20.91
C ALA A 182 -3.78 -5.33 21.92
N PHE A 183 -4.98 -4.83 21.57
CA PHE A 183 -6.11 -4.74 22.48
C PHE A 183 -7.43 -5.24 21.86
N PRO A 184 -7.47 -6.43 21.22
CA PRO A 184 -8.64 -6.88 20.47
C PRO A 184 -9.89 -7.00 21.36
N GLN A 185 -9.76 -7.52 22.58
CA GLN A 185 -10.89 -7.70 23.48
C GLN A 185 -11.51 -6.37 23.93
N LEU A 186 -10.66 -5.39 24.30
CA LEU A 186 -11.16 -4.06 24.69
C LEU A 186 -11.90 -3.38 23.53
N VAL A 187 -11.36 -3.50 22.32
CA VAL A 187 -12.01 -2.97 21.12
C VAL A 187 -13.36 -3.64 20.88
N TRP A 188 -13.45 -4.97 20.97
CA TRP A 188 -14.71 -5.68 20.79
C TRP A 188 -15.75 -5.35 21.86
N ASN A 189 -15.31 -5.17 23.09
CA ASN A 189 -16.21 -4.77 24.20
C ASN A 189 -16.76 -3.35 24.01
N SER A 190 -15.96 -2.44 23.44
CA SER A 190 -16.35 -1.05 23.19
C SER A 190 -17.06 -0.86 21.84
N PHE A 191 -17.17 -1.89 21.00
CA PHE A 191 -17.70 -1.74 19.65
C PHE A 191 -19.22 -1.51 19.64
N GLY A 192 -19.98 -2.17 20.50
CA GLY A 192 -21.41 -1.94 20.77
C GLY A 192 -22.36 -1.96 19.57
N SER A 193 -21.96 -2.50 18.41
CA SER A 193 -22.75 -2.45 17.18
C SER A 193 -23.13 -3.84 16.67
N TRP A 194 -24.39 -4.00 16.30
CA TRP A 194 -24.92 -5.22 15.68
C TRP A 194 -24.45 -5.44 14.22
N LEU A 195 -23.86 -4.45 13.60
CA LEU A 195 -23.43 -4.50 12.19
C LEU A 195 -22.36 -5.56 11.90
N ARG A 196 -21.71 -6.09 12.92
CA ARG A 196 -20.72 -7.15 12.78
C ARG A 196 -20.80 -8.16 13.91
N THR A 197 -20.64 -9.43 13.56
CA THR A 197 -20.47 -10.50 14.53
C THR A 197 -19.22 -10.25 15.36
N ILE A 198 -19.36 -10.20 16.66
CA ILE A 198 -18.26 -10.07 17.63
C ILE A 198 -17.48 -11.39 17.63
N ARG A 199 -16.17 -11.30 17.41
CA ARG A 199 -15.26 -12.46 17.38
C ARG A 199 -14.02 -12.17 18.22
N PRO A 200 -14.07 -12.31 19.55
CA PRO A 200 -13.01 -11.90 20.47
C PRO A 200 -11.64 -12.50 20.19
N ALA A 201 -11.61 -13.72 19.61
CA ALA A 201 -10.37 -14.41 19.24
C ALA A 201 -9.69 -13.90 17.96
N ILE A 202 -10.34 -13.01 17.22
CA ILE A 202 -9.81 -12.50 15.93
C ILE A 202 -9.59 -10.99 16.06
N PRO A 203 -8.43 -10.47 15.64
CA PRO A 203 -8.20 -9.03 15.61
C PRO A 203 -9.31 -8.31 14.83
N PRO A 204 -9.94 -7.26 15.42
CA PRO A 204 -10.97 -6.50 14.74
C PRO A 204 -10.43 -5.76 13.53
N SER A 205 -11.31 -5.41 12.58
CA SER A 205 -10.91 -4.57 11.45
C SER A 205 -10.70 -3.11 11.90
N GLU A 206 -9.93 -2.33 11.16
CA GLU A 206 -9.71 -0.91 11.39
C GLU A 206 -11.03 -0.13 11.54
N MET A 207 -12.08 -0.51 10.80
CA MET A 207 -13.40 0.10 10.90
C MET A 207 -14.06 -0.18 12.27
N VAL A 208 -13.91 -1.38 12.79
CA VAL A 208 -14.43 -1.74 14.13
C VAL A 208 -13.71 -0.93 15.21
N VAL A 209 -12.38 -0.82 15.13
CA VAL A 209 -11.57 0.02 16.04
C VAL A 209 -11.99 1.48 15.97
N ALA A 210 -12.16 2.02 14.77
CA ALA A 210 -12.56 3.42 14.58
C ALA A 210 -13.95 3.69 15.18
N ASN A 211 -14.89 2.74 15.06
CA ASN A 211 -16.22 2.89 15.66
C ASN A 211 -16.16 2.79 17.18
N ALA A 212 -15.40 1.84 17.73
CA ALA A 212 -15.19 1.74 19.17
C ALA A 212 -14.59 3.04 19.74
N LEU A 213 -13.58 3.61 19.07
CA LEU A 213 -12.99 4.89 19.49
C LEU A 213 -13.95 6.07 19.37
N ARG A 214 -14.79 6.12 18.33
CA ARG A 214 -15.80 7.19 18.21
C ARG A 214 -16.78 7.21 19.36
N GLN A 215 -17.06 6.05 19.95
CA GLN A 215 -17.96 5.94 21.10
C GLN A 215 -17.26 6.28 22.42
N SER A 216 -16.03 5.80 22.63
CA SER A 216 -15.34 5.91 23.92
C SER A 216 -14.41 7.14 24.03
N LEU A 217 -13.79 7.56 22.93
CA LEU A 217 -12.77 8.60 22.95
C LEU A 217 -13.27 9.99 23.37
N PRO A 218 -14.47 10.46 22.96
CA PRO A 218 -14.98 11.76 23.40
C PRO A 218 -15.10 11.88 24.92
N GLU A 219 -15.65 10.88 25.58
CA GLU A 219 -15.80 10.85 27.03
C GLU A 219 -14.43 10.78 27.74
N PHE A 220 -13.56 9.91 27.26
CA PHE A 220 -12.20 9.81 27.77
C PHE A 220 -11.43 11.15 27.66
N LEU A 221 -11.54 11.81 26.51
CA LEU A 221 -10.88 13.11 26.30
C LEU A 221 -11.47 14.23 27.16
N LEU A 222 -12.77 14.21 27.45
CA LEU A 222 -13.39 15.14 28.36
C LEU A 222 -12.89 14.96 29.80
N ASN A 223 -12.81 13.71 30.26
CA ASN A 223 -12.35 13.38 31.61
C ASN A 223 -10.86 13.63 31.82
N THR A 224 -10.05 13.58 30.76
CA THR A 224 -8.59 13.77 30.79
C THR A 224 -8.14 15.05 30.13
N ALA A 225 -9.06 15.97 29.82
CA ALA A 225 -8.75 17.17 29.03
C ALA A 225 -7.64 18.03 29.67
N PRO A 226 -6.54 18.30 28.96
CA PRO A 226 -5.39 19.03 29.50
C PRO A 226 -5.68 20.51 29.74
N SER A 227 -6.77 21.04 29.17
CA SER A 227 -7.18 22.41 29.36
C SER A 227 -8.69 22.62 29.27
N LYS A 228 -9.19 23.64 29.98
CA LYS A 228 -10.61 24.05 29.91
C LYS A 228 -11.05 24.46 28.49
N ILE A 229 -10.14 25.02 27.69
CA ILE A 229 -10.42 25.40 26.30
C ILE A 229 -10.69 24.15 25.45
N PHE A 230 -9.87 23.13 25.60
CA PHE A 230 -10.02 21.88 24.88
C PHE A 230 -11.30 21.15 25.29
N ALA A 231 -11.61 21.11 26.58
CA ALA A 231 -12.88 20.55 27.07
C ALA A 231 -14.10 21.28 26.47
N LYS A 232 -14.11 22.61 26.47
CA LYS A 232 -15.19 23.41 25.84
C LYS A 232 -15.31 23.12 24.34
N PHE A 233 -14.19 22.99 23.65
CA PHE A 233 -14.16 22.63 22.22
C PHE A 233 -14.81 21.27 21.98
N LEU A 234 -14.47 20.25 22.78
CA LEU A 234 -15.04 18.90 22.68
C LEU A 234 -16.55 18.91 22.94
N ILE A 235 -17.00 19.57 24.02
CA ILE A 235 -18.42 19.69 24.35
C ILE A 235 -19.20 20.34 23.20
N LYS A 236 -18.68 21.44 22.64
CA LYS A 236 -19.32 22.13 21.51
C LYS A 236 -19.43 21.26 20.25
N ARG A 237 -18.55 20.23 20.09
CA ARG A 237 -18.52 19.32 18.94
C ARG A 237 -19.28 18.04 19.18
N GLN A 238 -19.64 17.72 20.40
CA GLN A 238 -20.53 16.61 20.69
C GLN A 238 -21.94 17.00 20.28
N ASP A 239 -22.51 16.25 19.35
CA ASP A 239 -23.92 16.33 19.01
C ASP A 239 -24.68 15.48 20.04
N THR A 240 -25.10 16.15 21.13
CA THR A 240 -25.78 15.51 22.27
C THR A 240 -27.06 14.79 21.84
N ASP A 241 -27.77 15.32 20.87
CA ASP A 241 -29.04 14.74 20.38
C ASP A 241 -28.79 13.40 19.64
N LYS A 242 -27.71 13.29 18.93
CA LYS A 242 -27.31 12.01 18.31
C LYS A 242 -26.79 10.98 19.30
N MET A 243 -26.15 11.42 20.38
CA MET A 243 -25.68 10.51 21.42
C MET A 243 -26.83 9.94 22.25
N GLU A 244 -27.85 10.73 22.55
CA GLU A 244 -29.04 10.26 23.22
C GLU A 244 -29.90 9.33 22.37
N ALA A 245 -30.07 9.64 21.07
CA ALA A 245 -30.74 8.74 20.14
C ALA A 245 -30.03 7.39 19.99
N PHE A 246 -28.70 7.35 20.10
CA PHE A 246 -27.92 6.10 20.06
C PHE A 246 -28.03 5.30 21.39
N ARG A 247 -28.10 5.98 22.53
CA ARG A 247 -28.32 5.31 23.85
C ARG A 247 -29.71 4.72 24.01
N LEU A 248 -30.71 5.33 23.37
CA LEU A 248 -32.11 4.84 23.39
C LEU A 248 -32.33 3.68 22.39
N ALA A 249 -31.41 3.48 21.42
CA ALA A 249 -31.49 2.43 20.43
C ALA A 249 -30.59 1.20 20.73
N SER A 250 -29.84 1.23 21.83
CA SER A 250 -29.02 0.14 22.36
C SER A 250 -29.65 -0.45 23.62
#